data_76eaf4694a8ed5f8af9da4d91e887630
#
_entry.id   76eaf4694a8ed5f8af9da4d91e887630
#
_cell.length_a   1.000
_cell.length_b   1.000
_cell.length_c   1.000
_cell.angle_alpha   90.00
_cell.angle_beta   90.00
_cell.angle_gamma   90.00
#
_symmetry.space_group_name_H-M   'P 1'
#
loop_
_entity.id
_entity.type
_entity.pdbx_description
1 polymer ?
#
loop_
_entity_poly.entity_id
_entity_poly.type
_entity_poly.pdbx_seq_one_letter_code
_entity_poly.pdbx_strand_id
1 'polypeptide(L)'
;MKIVILGGTGLIGSALQKSFSKTHQVEVFNRTVFKSAEYLSSIIDGSDFVIQLAGSTISKRWSQKIIAEMWQSRVNTNQMLSDAIKLITKRPKVICSSGISFYAESDCNNPKTEDDIQGEGYLTDLNIAVESAAKSISDDVTILRFGVVLSRKGGALAKLYWPYYFGVGGPIMSGNQCFSWIHIDDLVKAFHFLINDPKSKGIYNITSPEPVPQKVFGRALAKSLK
;
A
#
# COMPACT_ATOMS: atom_id res chain seq x y z
N MET A 1 -19.00 5.52 -11.07
CA MET A 1 -18.26 4.26 -11.21
C MET A 1 -18.56 3.38 -10.00
N LYS A 2 -18.55 2.06 -10.18
CA LYS A 2 -18.56 1.08 -9.07
C LYS A 2 -17.13 0.70 -8.73
N ILE A 3 -16.71 0.93 -7.49
CA ILE A 3 -15.35 0.67 -6.98
C ILE A 3 -15.42 -0.35 -5.86
N VAL A 4 -14.70 -1.44 -5.99
CA VAL A 4 -14.55 -2.46 -4.95
C VAL A 4 -13.19 -2.30 -4.27
N ILE A 5 -13.16 -2.19 -2.94
CA ILE A 5 -11.93 -2.06 -2.15
C ILE A 5 -11.74 -3.30 -1.29
N LEU A 6 -10.79 -4.14 -1.65
CA LEU A 6 -10.38 -5.32 -0.91
C LEU A 6 -9.33 -4.90 0.14
N GLY A 7 -9.60 -5.16 1.41
CA GLY A 7 -8.84 -4.58 2.53
C GLY A 7 -9.35 -3.20 2.95
N GLY A 8 -10.60 -2.86 2.59
CA GLY A 8 -11.21 -1.55 2.80
C GLY A 8 -11.40 -1.14 4.26
N THR A 9 -11.32 -2.07 5.21
CA THR A 9 -11.40 -1.78 6.66
C THR A 9 -10.06 -1.29 7.26
N GLY A 10 -8.98 -1.30 6.48
CA GLY A 10 -7.68 -0.78 6.89
C GLY A 10 -7.59 0.74 6.84
N LEU A 11 -6.44 1.30 7.28
CA LEU A 11 -6.19 2.75 7.31
C LEU A 11 -6.42 3.42 5.95
N ILE A 12 -5.78 2.90 4.91
CA ILE A 12 -5.89 3.43 3.55
C ILE A 12 -7.29 3.20 2.99
N GLY A 13 -7.80 1.96 3.09
CA GLY A 13 -9.11 1.60 2.57
C GLY A 13 -10.26 2.43 3.16
N SER A 14 -10.24 2.70 4.46
CA SER A 14 -11.24 3.55 5.13
C SER A 14 -11.15 5.01 4.66
N ALA A 15 -9.95 5.53 4.39
CA ALA A 15 -9.77 6.88 3.86
C ALA A 15 -10.28 6.99 2.42
N LEU A 16 -10.00 6.00 1.58
CA LEU A 16 -10.51 5.92 0.22
C LEU A 16 -12.04 5.77 0.19
N GLN A 17 -12.60 4.86 1.00
CA GLN A 17 -14.04 4.72 1.14
C GLN A 17 -14.70 6.05 1.45
N LYS A 18 -14.22 6.75 2.50
CA LYS A 18 -14.77 8.06 2.90
C LYS A 18 -14.71 9.11 1.77
N SER A 19 -13.65 9.07 0.97
CA SER A 19 -13.47 10.04 -0.12
C SER A 19 -14.32 9.69 -1.34
N PHE A 20 -14.24 8.45 -1.80
CA PHE A 20 -14.89 8.00 -3.03
C PHE A 20 -16.40 7.87 -2.92
N SER A 21 -16.95 7.53 -1.74
CA SER A 21 -18.40 7.42 -1.53
C SER A 21 -19.16 8.73 -1.74
N LYS A 22 -18.47 9.87 -1.90
CA LYS A 22 -19.10 11.15 -2.24
C LYS A 22 -19.55 11.23 -3.69
N THR A 23 -18.91 10.47 -4.59
CA THR A 23 -19.09 10.59 -6.04
C THR A 23 -19.22 9.25 -6.76
N HIS A 24 -18.94 8.14 -6.07
CA HIS A 24 -18.92 6.79 -6.64
C HIS A 24 -19.67 5.82 -5.74
N GLN A 25 -20.14 4.72 -6.33
CA GLN A 25 -20.63 3.56 -5.56
C GLN A 25 -19.41 2.79 -5.07
N VAL A 26 -19.23 2.69 -3.74
CA VAL A 26 -18.06 2.04 -3.13
C VAL A 26 -18.48 0.89 -2.25
N GLU A 27 -17.94 -0.28 -2.53
CA GLU A 27 -18.09 -1.48 -1.72
C GLU A 27 -16.75 -1.83 -1.09
N VAL A 28 -16.75 -2.08 0.23
CA VAL A 28 -15.52 -2.40 0.97
C VAL A 28 -15.60 -3.76 1.60
N PHE A 29 -14.53 -4.51 1.46
CA PHE A 29 -14.43 -5.87 1.99
C PHE A 29 -13.14 -6.05 2.77
N ASN A 30 -13.20 -6.86 3.81
CA ASN A 30 -12.03 -7.31 4.56
C ASN A 30 -11.46 -8.61 3.95
N ARG A 31 -10.45 -9.20 4.60
CA ARG A 31 -9.79 -10.41 4.10
C ARG A 31 -10.67 -11.68 4.05
N THR A 32 -11.85 -11.67 4.67
CA THR A 32 -12.73 -12.85 4.70
C THR A 32 -13.35 -13.18 3.35
N VAL A 33 -13.24 -12.29 2.35
CA VAL A 33 -13.74 -12.53 1.00
C VAL A 33 -12.83 -13.43 0.15
N PHE A 34 -11.59 -13.60 0.55
CA PHE A 34 -10.66 -14.50 -0.13
C PHE A 34 -10.88 -15.97 0.26
N LYS A 35 -12.08 -16.49 -0.01
CA LYS A 35 -12.48 -17.87 0.26
C LYS A 35 -12.23 -18.78 -0.93
N SER A 36 -12.64 -18.34 -2.11
CA SER A 36 -12.38 -18.98 -3.40
C SER A 36 -12.43 -17.94 -4.53
N ALA A 37 -11.93 -18.31 -5.71
CA ALA A 37 -11.95 -17.45 -6.90
C ALA A 37 -13.41 -17.18 -7.34
N GLU A 38 -14.29 -18.16 -7.28
CA GLU A 38 -15.71 -18.03 -7.65
C GLU A 38 -16.44 -17.07 -6.71
N TYR A 39 -16.19 -17.17 -5.40
CA TYR A 39 -16.80 -16.24 -4.45
C TYR A 39 -16.27 -14.81 -4.64
N LEU A 40 -14.97 -14.66 -4.86
CA LEU A 40 -14.36 -13.35 -5.11
C LEU A 40 -14.85 -12.76 -6.44
N SER A 41 -15.00 -13.58 -7.50
CA SER A 41 -15.53 -13.13 -8.79
C SER A 41 -16.95 -12.58 -8.66
N SER A 42 -17.82 -13.21 -7.88
CA SER A 42 -19.19 -12.72 -7.65
C SER A 42 -19.23 -11.36 -6.91
N ILE A 43 -18.19 -11.03 -6.14
CA ILE A 43 -18.06 -9.74 -5.44
C ILE A 43 -17.58 -8.64 -6.39
N ILE A 44 -16.60 -8.95 -7.24
CA ILE A 44 -15.96 -7.95 -8.11
C ILE A 44 -16.67 -7.77 -9.46
N ASP A 45 -17.60 -8.66 -9.81
CA ASP A 45 -18.33 -8.59 -11.07
C ASP A 45 -19.12 -7.28 -11.20
N GLY A 46 -19.12 -6.73 -12.41
CA GLY A 46 -19.75 -5.46 -12.71
C GLY A 46 -19.05 -4.22 -12.09
N SER A 47 -17.91 -4.37 -11.42
CA SER A 47 -17.13 -3.22 -10.96
C SER A 47 -16.34 -2.57 -12.11
N ASP A 48 -16.11 -1.27 -12.00
CA ASP A 48 -15.23 -0.52 -12.91
C ASP A 48 -13.78 -0.56 -12.40
N PHE A 49 -13.58 -0.56 -11.08
CA PHE A 49 -12.29 -0.65 -10.42
C PHE A 49 -12.29 -1.65 -9.27
N VAL A 50 -11.19 -2.38 -9.12
CA VAL A 50 -10.86 -3.17 -7.93
C VAL A 50 -9.56 -2.62 -7.34
N ILE A 51 -9.61 -2.19 -6.09
CA ILE A 51 -8.45 -1.69 -5.35
C ILE A 51 -8.03 -2.75 -4.32
N GLN A 52 -6.88 -3.39 -4.54
CA GLN A 52 -6.37 -4.46 -3.69
C GLN A 52 -5.38 -3.90 -2.66
N LEU A 53 -5.86 -3.78 -1.42
CA LEU A 53 -5.09 -3.30 -0.26
C LEU A 53 -5.00 -4.35 0.85
N ALA A 54 -5.51 -5.56 0.62
CA ALA A 54 -5.50 -6.60 1.63
C ALA A 54 -4.06 -7.05 1.94
N GLY A 55 -3.68 -6.90 3.19
CA GLY A 55 -2.36 -7.30 3.68
C GLY A 55 -2.31 -7.26 5.20
N SER A 56 -1.60 -8.20 5.84
CA SER A 56 -1.36 -8.15 7.28
C SER A 56 -0.34 -7.07 7.62
N THR A 57 -0.38 -6.55 8.86
CA THR A 57 0.59 -5.53 9.27
C THR A 57 2.01 -6.08 9.34
N ILE A 58 2.98 -5.34 8.77
CA ILE A 58 4.41 -5.65 8.85
C ILE A 58 5.04 -5.22 10.18
N SER A 59 4.32 -4.50 11.02
CA SER A 59 4.84 -3.89 12.26
C SER A 59 4.68 -4.75 13.50
N LYS A 60 4.35 -6.03 13.36
CA LYS A 60 4.42 -7.05 14.41
C LYS A 60 5.87 -7.56 14.56
N ARG A 61 6.21 -8.13 15.73
CA ARG A 61 7.49 -8.83 15.88
C ARG A 61 7.51 -10.03 14.92
N TRP A 62 8.54 -10.11 14.09
CA TRP A 62 8.65 -11.13 13.06
C TRP A 62 8.99 -12.49 13.66
N SER A 63 8.08 -13.42 13.50
CA SER A 63 8.22 -14.85 13.72
C SER A 63 7.93 -15.57 12.41
N GLN A 64 8.30 -16.83 12.27
CA GLN A 64 7.97 -17.61 11.06
C GLN A 64 6.47 -17.56 10.71
N LYS A 65 5.61 -17.62 11.74
CA LYS A 65 4.15 -17.50 11.56
C LYS A 65 3.75 -16.13 10.99
N ILE A 66 4.32 -15.05 11.51
CA ILE A 66 4.02 -13.68 11.04
C ILE A 66 4.56 -13.47 9.62
N ILE A 67 5.74 -13.99 9.32
CA ILE A 67 6.36 -13.99 8.00
C ILE A 67 5.45 -14.70 6.98
N ALA A 68 4.98 -15.91 7.32
CA ALA A 68 4.04 -16.65 6.47
C ALA A 68 2.70 -15.90 6.31
N GLU A 69 2.17 -15.27 7.38
CA GLU A 69 0.96 -14.45 7.31
C GLU A 69 1.14 -13.24 6.38
N MET A 70 2.29 -12.58 6.43
CA MET A 70 2.60 -11.45 5.53
C MET A 70 2.60 -11.88 4.07
N TRP A 71 3.21 -13.03 3.78
CA TRP A 71 3.26 -13.60 2.44
C TRP A 71 1.86 -13.99 1.94
N GLN A 72 1.16 -14.84 2.69
CA GLN A 72 -0.17 -15.33 2.33
C GLN A 72 -1.17 -14.19 2.12
N SER A 73 -1.16 -13.19 3.00
CA SER A 73 -2.11 -12.08 2.93
C SER A 73 -1.89 -11.13 1.76
N ARG A 74 -0.79 -11.26 1.01
CA ARG A 74 -0.46 -10.41 -0.13
C ARG A 74 -0.33 -11.20 -1.43
N VAL A 75 0.55 -12.19 -1.45
CA VAL A 75 0.82 -12.96 -2.68
C VAL A 75 -0.38 -13.83 -3.04
N ASN A 76 -0.89 -14.63 -2.07
CA ASN A 76 -2.01 -15.51 -2.36
C ASN A 76 -3.31 -14.75 -2.63
N THR A 77 -3.51 -13.57 -2.02
CA THR A 77 -4.69 -12.75 -2.31
C THR A 77 -4.64 -12.15 -3.72
N ASN A 78 -3.45 -11.74 -4.21
CA ASN A 78 -3.29 -11.30 -5.60
C ASN A 78 -3.47 -12.46 -6.58
N GLN A 79 -2.95 -13.64 -6.25
CA GLN A 79 -3.16 -14.83 -7.08
C GLN A 79 -4.65 -15.19 -7.18
N MET A 80 -5.36 -15.22 -6.05
CA MET A 80 -6.80 -15.48 -6.04
C MET A 80 -7.60 -14.41 -6.80
N LEU A 81 -7.18 -13.14 -6.72
CA LEU A 81 -7.78 -12.07 -7.51
C LEU A 81 -7.56 -12.28 -9.02
N SER A 82 -6.35 -12.72 -9.41
CA SER A 82 -6.06 -13.09 -10.81
C SER A 82 -7.00 -14.19 -11.30
N ASP A 83 -7.19 -15.23 -10.50
CA ASP A 83 -8.07 -16.33 -10.86
C ASP A 83 -9.55 -15.89 -10.90
N ALA A 84 -9.99 -15.05 -9.97
CA ALA A 84 -11.36 -14.51 -9.96
C ALA A 84 -11.66 -13.63 -11.19
N ILE A 85 -10.69 -12.82 -11.65
CA ILE A 85 -10.86 -11.96 -12.84
C ILE A 85 -10.99 -12.78 -14.13
N LYS A 86 -10.41 -13.97 -14.19
CA LYS A 86 -10.58 -14.88 -15.35
C LYS A 86 -12.01 -15.42 -15.49
N LEU A 87 -12.78 -15.42 -14.39
CA LEU A 87 -14.15 -15.93 -14.34
C LEU A 87 -15.23 -14.90 -14.72
N ILE A 88 -14.86 -13.62 -14.84
CA ILE A 88 -15.80 -12.54 -15.15
C ILE A 88 -15.60 -12.03 -16.58
N THR A 89 -16.69 -11.59 -17.21
CA THR A 89 -16.66 -11.13 -18.62
C THR A 89 -16.14 -9.70 -18.74
N LYS A 90 -16.69 -8.78 -17.94
CA LYS A 90 -16.25 -7.38 -17.91
C LYS A 90 -15.14 -7.21 -16.87
N ARG A 91 -13.91 -7.18 -17.34
CA ARG A 91 -12.74 -7.02 -16.44
C ARG A 91 -12.64 -5.60 -15.91
N PRO A 92 -12.60 -5.40 -14.58
CA PRO A 92 -12.33 -4.09 -13.98
C PRO A 92 -10.86 -3.69 -14.17
N LYS A 93 -10.58 -2.39 -14.09
CA LYS A 93 -9.20 -1.94 -13.85
C LYS A 93 -8.78 -2.28 -12.42
N VAL A 94 -7.55 -2.77 -12.28
CA VAL A 94 -7.04 -3.22 -10.98
C VAL A 94 -5.89 -2.35 -10.51
N ILE A 95 -5.98 -1.90 -9.26
CA ILE A 95 -4.90 -1.17 -8.58
C ILE A 95 -4.44 -2.03 -7.39
N CYS A 96 -3.18 -2.43 -7.39
CA CYS A 96 -2.58 -3.26 -6.35
C CYS A 96 -1.57 -2.48 -5.50
N SER A 97 -1.57 -2.73 -4.19
CA SER A 97 -0.57 -2.17 -3.29
C SER A 97 0.71 -3.00 -3.26
N SER A 98 1.84 -2.32 -3.30
CA SER A 98 3.20 -2.80 -3.02
C SER A 98 3.89 -1.82 -2.05
N GLY A 99 5.18 -1.91 -1.87
CA GLY A 99 5.93 -1.04 -0.97
C GLY A 99 7.29 -0.62 -1.52
N ILE A 100 7.76 0.56 -1.11
CA ILE A 100 9.09 1.08 -1.48
C ILE A 100 10.25 0.23 -0.96
N SER A 101 10.01 -0.68 -0.03
CA SER A 101 11.02 -1.69 0.36
C SER A 101 11.31 -2.72 -0.75
N PHE A 102 10.75 -2.50 -1.94
CA PHE A 102 11.21 -3.11 -3.19
C PHE A 102 12.66 -2.71 -3.50
N TYR A 103 13.04 -1.47 -3.23
CA TYR A 103 14.37 -0.94 -3.54
C TYR A 103 15.39 -1.28 -2.45
N ALA A 104 16.67 -1.25 -2.83
CA ALA A 104 17.76 -1.18 -1.86
C ALA A 104 17.67 0.10 -1.03
N GLU A 105 18.26 0.08 0.16
CA GLU A 105 18.44 1.31 0.94
C GLU A 105 19.12 2.38 0.08
N SER A 106 18.54 3.56 0.08
CA SER A 106 19.06 4.68 -0.69
C SER A 106 19.39 5.86 0.22
N ASP A 107 20.39 6.64 -0.18
CA ASP A 107 20.60 7.98 0.34
C ASP A 107 19.44 8.87 -0.13
N CYS A 108 18.96 9.76 0.75
CA CYS A 108 17.92 10.72 0.39
C CYS A 108 18.34 11.70 -0.72
N ASN A 109 19.64 11.85 -0.97
CA ASN A 109 20.16 12.67 -2.06
C ASN A 109 20.10 11.96 -3.43
N ASN A 110 19.83 10.65 -3.44
CA ASN A 110 19.71 9.86 -4.66
C ASN A 110 18.41 9.04 -4.63
N PRO A 111 17.25 9.69 -4.77
CA PRO A 111 15.94 9.03 -4.71
C PRO A 111 15.79 8.02 -5.84
N LYS A 112 15.11 6.92 -5.54
CA LYS A 112 14.82 5.85 -6.49
C LYS A 112 13.60 6.17 -7.34
N THR A 113 13.68 5.80 -8.62
CA THR A 113 12.58 5.84 -9.58
C THR A 113 11.98 4.45 -9.80
N GLU A 114 10.89 4.36 -10.53
CA GLU A 114 10.21 3.10 -10.82
C GLU A 114 11.07 2.12 -11.64
N ASP A 115 12.02 2.65 -12.42
CA ASP A 115 12.95 1.89 -13.29
C ASP A 115 14.19 1.38 -12.54
N ASP A 116 14.39 1.82 -11.29
CA ASP A 116 15.53 1.37 -10.49
C ASP A 116 15.40 -0.11 -10.11
N ILE A 117 16.57 -0.75 -9.98
CA ILE A 117 16.66 -2.17 -9.63
C ILE A 117 16.18 -2.43 -8.19
N GLN A 118 15.73 -3.64 -7.98
CA GLN A 118 15.35 -4.16 -6.67
C GLN A 118 16.53 -4.20 -5.68
N GLY A 119 16.22 -4.12 -4.41
CA GLY A 119 17.17 -4.33 -3.32
C GLY A 119 17.32 -5.80 -2.96
N GLU A 120 17.70 -6.03 -1.70
CA GLU A 120 17.86 -7.36 -1.12
C GLU A 120 17.12 -7.46 0.22
N GLY A 121 16.78 -8.68 0.61
CA GLY A 121 16.17 -8.99 1.89
C GLY A 121 14.67 -9.29 1.81
N TYR A 122 14.16 -9.79 2.93
CA TYR A 122 12.82 -10.38 3.00
C TYR A 122 11.69 -9.46 2.51
N LEU A 123 11.70 -8.17 2.85
CA LEU A 123 10.65 -7.24 2.39
C LEU A 123 10.75 -6.97 0.89
N THR A 124 11.95 -6.95 0.35
CA THR A 124 12.19 -6.85 -1.09
C THR A 124 11.63 -8.09 -1.80
N ASP A 125 12.01 -9.29 -1.34
CA ASP A 125 11.54 -10.56 -1.90
C ASP A 125 10.00 -10.66 -1.85
N LEU A 126 9.41 -10.23 -0.73
CA LEU A 126 7.97 -10.17 -0.58
C LEU A 126 7.33 -9.23 -1.61
N ASN A 127 7.88 -8.02 -1.80
CA ASN A 127 7.34 -7.06 -2.76
C ASN A 127 7.52 -7.54 -4.20
N ILE A 128 8.64 -8.17 -4.54
CA ILE A 128 8.85 -8.80 -5.86
C ILE A 128 7.76 -9.84 -6.13
N ALA A 129 7.50 -10.72 -5.18
CA ALA A 129 6.48 -11.75 -5.32
C ALA A 129 5.06 -11.15 -5.41
N VAL A 130 4.77 -10.12 -4.61
CA VAL A 130 3.50 -9.38 -4.66
C VAL A 130 3.28 -8.74 -6.02
N GLU A 131 4.30 -8.06 -6.56
CA GLU A 131 4.23 -7.41 -7.88
C GLU A 131 4.14 -8.42 -9.01
N SER A 132 4.86 -9.55 -8.92
CA SER A 132 4.74 -10.65 -9.88
C SER A 132 3.31 -11.22 -9.90
N ALA A 133 2.74 -11.49 -8.72
CA ALA A 133 1.35 -11.95 -8.61
C ALA A 133 0.35 -10.88 -9.10
N ALA A 134 0.60 -9.59 -8.86
CA ALA A 134 -0.24 -8.51 -9.38
C ALA A 134 -0.19 -8.43 -10.92
N LYS A 135 0.99 -8.55 -11.52
CA LYS A 135 1.16 -8.55 -12.99
C LYS A 135 0.44 -9.72 -13.68
N SER A 136 0.22 -10.84 -12.99
CA SER A 136 -0.56 -11.96 -13.53
C SER A 136 -2.08 -11.70 -13.60
N ILE A 137 -2.56 -10.60 -13.02
CA ILE A 137 -3.99 -10.24 -13.02
C ILE A 137 -4.40 -9.71 -14.40
N SER A 138 -3.64 -8.76 -14.94
CA SER A 138 -3.95 -8.07 -16.20
C SER A 138 -2.72 -7.29 -16.70
N ASP A 139 -2.60 -7.12 -18.02
CA ASP A 139 -1.58 -6.24 -18.63
C ASP A 139 -1.79 -4.75 -18.29
N ASP A 140 -2.98 -4.37 -17.84
CA ASP A 140 -3.36 -3.00 -17.48
C ASP A 140 -3.36 -2.78 -15.95
N VAL A 141 -2.75 -3.67 -15.17
CA VAL A 141 -2.68 -3.51 -13.71
C VAL A 141 -1.84 -2.28 -13.33
N THR A 142 -2.32 -1.54 -12.34
CA THR A 142 -1.56 -0.46 -11.72
C THR A 142 -1.00 -0.93 -10.38
N ILE A 143 0.30 -0.82 -10.17
CA ILE A 143 0.99 -1.23 -8.94
C ILE A 143 1.52 0.00 -8.23
N LEU A 144 1.16 0.15 -6.96
CA LEU A 144 1.54 1.32 -6.16
C LEU A 144 2.53 0.92 -5.08
N ARG A 145 3.78 1.37 -5.20
CA ARG A 145 4.82 1.23 -4.18
C ARG A 145 4.67 2.33 -3.15
N PHE A 146 4.02 2.03 -2.03
CA PHE A 146 3.79 3.01 -0.98
C PHE A 146 5.03 3.28 -0.15
N GLY A 147 5.32 4.56 0.09
CA GLY A 147 6.10 5.01 1.23
C GLY A 147 5.38 4.79 2.55
N VAL A 148 6.00 5.21 3.64
CA VAL A 148 5.37 5.13 4.97
C VAL A 148 4.18 6.09 5.02
N VAL A 149 2.97 5.52 5.08
CA VAL A 149 1.74 6.31 5.09
C VAL A 149 1.53 6.94 6.47
N LEU A 150 1.53 8.26 6.51
CA LEU A 150 1.36 9.05 7.73
C LEU A 150 -0.11 9.47 7.90
N SER A 151 -0.68 9.13 9.05
CA SER A 151 -2.03 9.53 9.43
C SER A 151 -2.15 9.57 10.96
N ARG A 152 -2.86 10.57 11.47
CA ARG A 152 -3.20 10.65 12.91
C ARG A 152 -4.15 9.53 13.36
N LYS A 153 -4.87 8.90 12.41
CA LYS A 153 -5.87 7.85 12.69
C LYS A 153 -5.27 6.45 12.84
N GLY A 154 -3.98 6.27 12.56
CA GLY A 154 -3.35 4.96 12.65
C GLY A 154 -2.01 4.88 11.92
N GLY A 155 -1.52 3.65 11.72
CA GLY A 155 -0.26 3.41 11.01
C GLY A 155 0.97 3.79 11.83
N ALA A 156 2.05 4.16 11.13
CA ALA A 156 3.35 4.46 11.74
C ALA A 156 3.27 5.71 12.65
N LEU A 157 2.60 6.78 12.21
CA LEU A 157 2.53 8.03 12.95
C LEU A 157 1.83 7.84 14.31
N ALA A 158 0.74 7.08 14.37
CA ALA A 158 0.04 6.82 15.62
C ALA A 158 0.92 6.07 16.64
N LYS A 159 1.83 5.19 16.18
CA LYS A 159 2.79 4.48 17.03
C LYS A 159 3.92 5.37 17.52
N LEU A 160 4.36 6.30 16.69
CA LEU A 160 5.43 7.24 17.01
C LEU A 160 4.94 8.39 17.91
N TYR A 161 3.65 8.71 17.87
CA TYR A 161 3.09 9.85 18.57
C TYR A 161 3.45 9.88 20.05
N TRP A 162 3.11 8.84 20.81
CA TRP A 162 3.32 8.81 22.27
C TRP A 162 4.78 8.84 22.70
N PRO A 163 5.70 8.04 22.12
CA PRO A 163 7.12 8.14 22.41
C PRO A 163 7.67 9.56 22.23
N TYR A 164 7.31 10.22 21.13
CA TYR A 164 7.78 11.58 20.85
C TYR A 164 7.10 12.63 21.73
N TYR A 165 5.81 12.47 22.04
CA TYR A 165 5.09 13.35 22.95
C TYR A 165 5.68 13.35 24.36
N PHE A 166 6.05 12.19 24.88
CA PHE A 166 6.71 12.07 26.19
C PHE A 166 8.23 12.33 26.16
N GLY A 167 8.80 12.73 25.04
CA GLY A 167 10.22 13.04 24.92
C GLY A 167 11.17 11.85 24.93
N VAL A 168 10.65 10.62 24.91
CA VAL A 168 11.44 9.37 24.87
C VAL A 168 11.63 8.84 23.43
N GLY A 169 11.01 9.50 22.45
CA GLY A 169 11.21 9.19 21.02
C GLY A 169 12.56 9.69 20.52
N GLY A 170 13.21 8.89 19.69
CA GLY A 170 14.54 9.19 19.15
C GLY A 170 14.75 8.57 17.77
N PRO A 171 15.94 8.73 17.21
CA PRO A 171 16.30 8.11 15.94
C PRO A 171 16.31 6.58 16.09
N ILE A 172 15.87 5.90 15.05
CA ILE A 172 15.98 4.44 14.94
C ILE A 172 17.35 4.14 14.35
N MET A 173 18.15 3.31 15.02
CA MET A 173 19.54 3.01 14.65
C MET A 173 20.37 4.32 14.48
N SER A 174 21.04 4.52 13.34
CA SER A 174 21.80 5.75 13.05
C SER A 174 20.91 6.97 12.77
N GLY A 175 19.63 6.74 12.39
CA GLY A 175 18.72 7.78 11.94
C GLY A 175 19.07 8.42 10.59
N ASN A 176 20.12 7.92 9.91
CA ASN A 176 20.55 8.44 8.61
C ASN A 176 19.81 7.80 7.43
N GLN A 177 19.18 6.64 7.65
CA GLN A 177 18.41 5.97 6.62
C GLN A 177 17.32 6.90 6.07
N CYS A 178 17.13 6.85 4.76
CA CYS A 178 16.13 7.65 4.08
C CYS A 178 14.73 7.21 4.47
N PHE A 179 13.93 8.15 4.91
CA PHE A 179 12.55 7.94 5.30
C PHE A 179 11.62 8.48 4.22
N SER A 180 11.22 7.60 3.31
CA SER A 180 10.24 7.91 2.28
C SER A 180 8.83 7.76 2.86
N TRP A 181 8.05 8.82 2.79
CA TRP A 181 6.73 8.91 3.42
C TRP A 181 5.71 9.56 2.48
N ILE A 182 4.44 9.42 2.81
CA ILE A 182 3.34 10.17 2.19
C ILE A 182 2.25 10.45 3.23
N HIS A 183 1.63 11.62 3.16
CA HIS A 183 0.44 11.89 3.97
C HIS A 183 -0.77 11.16 3.39
N ILE A 184 -1.67 10.68 4.26
CA ILE A 184 -2.86 9.94 3.85
C ILE A 184 -3.75 10.71 2.87
N ASP A 185 -3.85 12.04 3.03
CA ASP A 185 -4.68 12.85 2.14
C ASP A 185 -4.07 12.97 0.74
N ASP A 186 -2.74 13.01 0.62
CA ASP A 186 -2.06 13.05 -0.68
C ASP A 186 -2.10 11.69 -1.36
N LEU A 187 -1.99 10.61 -0.59
CA LEU A 187 -2.24 9.27 -1.10
C LEU A 187 -3.68 9.14 -1.66
N VAL A 188 -4.68 9.66 -0.97
CA VAL A 188 -6.08 9.67 -1.47
C VAL A 188 -6.19 10.48 -2.77
N LYS A 189 -5.51 11.64 -2.88
CA LYS A 189 -5.47 12.44 -4.13
C LYS A 189 -4.81 11.65 -5.27
N ALA A 190 -3.72 10.92 -4.99
CA ALA A 190 -3.07 10.07 -5.99
C ALA A 190 -4.04 9.00 -6.53
N PHE A 191 -4.82 8.35 -5.66
CA PHE A 191 -5.86 7.42 -6.11
C PHE A 191 -6.94 8.09 -6.95
N HIS A 192 -7.38 9.31 -6.59
CA HIS A 192 -8.32 10.08 -7.43
C HIS A 192 -7.74 10.37 -8.81
N PHE A 193 -6.46 10.74 -8.89
CA PHE A 193 -5.79 10.93 -10.18
C PHE A 193 -5.81 9.64 -11.01
N LEU A 194 -5.39 8.51 -10.42
CA LEU A 194 -5.26 7.23 -11.11
C LEU A 194 -6.60 6.68 -11.63
N ILE A 195 -7.70 6.81 -10.87
CA ILE A 195 -9.00 6.32 -11.34
C ILE A 195 -9.63 7.21 -12.42
N ASN A 196 -9.22 8.49 -12.51
CA ASN A 196 -9.71 9.42 -13.52
C ASN A 196 -8.83 9.49 -14.77
N ASP A 197 -7.60 8.97 -14.72
CA ASP A 197 -6.72 8.88 -15.88
C ASP A 197 -6.85 7.51 -16.57
N PRO A 198 -7.44 7.45 -17.78
CA PRO A 198 -7.60 6.19 -18.50
C PRO A 198 -6.28 5.54 -18.91
N LYS A 199 -5.17 6.29 -18.90
CA LYS A 199 -3.84 5.83 -19.27
C LYS A 199 -3.03 5.31 -18.07
N SER A 200 -3.54 5.48 -16.85
CA SER A 200 -2.82 5.02 -15.65
C SER A 200 -2.70 3.50 -15.66
N LYS A 201 -1.47 3.02 -15.81
CA LYS A 201 -1.06 1.60 -15.74
C LYS A 201 0.42 1.52 -15.40
N GLY A 202 0.87 0.34 -15.00
CA GLY A 202 2.27 0.11 -14.64
C GLY A 202 2.55 0.41 -13.18
N ILE A 203 3.77 0.81 -12.86
CA ILE A 203 4.25 0.99 -11.49
C ILE A 203 4.36 2.48 -11.16
N TYR A 204 3.99 2.85 -9.95
CA TYR A 204 4.12 4.22 -9.43
C TYR A 204 4.66 4.21 -8.00
N ASN A 205 5.67 5.04 -7.73
CA ASN A 205 6.12 5.33 -6.37
C ASN A 205 5.19 6.37 -5.74
N ILE A 206 4.47 5.96 -4.72
CA ILE A 206 3.52 6.83 -4.02
C ILE A 206 4.17 7.32 -2.72
N THR A 207 5.00 8.35 -2.87
CA THR A 207 5.78 8.98 -1.81
C THR A 207 5.71 10.50 -1.91
N SER A 208 6.07 11.20 -0.82
CA SER A 208 6.39 12.62 -0.89
C SER A 208 7.58 12.85 -1.81
N PRO A 209 7.61 13.95 -2.60
CA PRO A 209 8.73 14.27 -3.46
C PRO A 209 10.03 14.59 -2.70
N GLU A 210 9.93 14.91 -1.41
CA GLU A 210 11.06 15.24 -0.55
C GLU A 210 11.23 14.17 0.55
N PRO A 211 11.94 13.08 0.29
CA PRO A 211 12.31 12.14 1.34
C PRO A 211 13.34 12.78 2.26
N VAL A 212 13.32 12.46 3.54
CA VAL A 212 14.22 13.02 4.53
C VAL A 212 14.89 11.93 5.36
N PRO A 213 16.10 12.15 5.92
CA PRO A 213 16.68 11.23 6.90
C PRO A 213 15.70 11.02 8.09
N GLN A 214 15.62 9.79 8.61
CA GLN A 214 14.71 9.44 9.68
C GLN A 214 14.88 10.34 10.92
N LYS A 215 16.11 10.72 11.27
CA LYS A 215 16.40 11.68 12.36
C LYS A 215 15.81 13.06 12.11
N VAL A 216 15.74 13.52 10.86
CA VAL A 216 15.16 14.82 10.49
C VAL A 216 13.64 14.75 10.65
N PHE A 217 13.01 13.70 10.15
CA PHE A 217 11.59 13.43 10.38
C PHE A 217 11.26 13.38 11.89
N GLY A 218 12.05 12.63 12.67
CA GLY A 218 11.86 12.52 14.11
C GLY A 218 11.94 13.86 14.84
N ARG A 219 12.92 14.73 14.49
CA ARG A 219 13.02 16.09 15.04
C ARG A 219 11.81 16.96 14.67
N ALA A 220 11.37 16.90 13.43
CA ALA A 220 10.18 17.64 12.98
C ALA A 220 8.93 17.20 13.78
N LEU A 221 8.74 15.87 13.95
CA LEU A 221 7.66 15.32 14.75
C LEU A 221 7.74 15.78 16.20
N ALA A 222 8.91 15.69 16.84
CA ALA A 222 9.09 16.16 18.22
C ALA A 222 8.76 17.65 18.38
N LYS A 223 9.15 18.49 17.40
CA LYS A 223 8.85 19.93 17.43
C LYS A 223 7.35 20.21 17.25
N SER A 224 6.65 19.41 16.45
CA SER A 224 5.20 19.60 16.19
C SER A 224 4.30 19.15 17.34
N LEU A 225 4.85 18.43 18.33
CA LEU A 225 4.11 17.89 19.50
C LEU A 225 4.34 18.71 20.78
N LYS A 226 5.18 19.73 20.73
CA LYS A 226 5.40 20.73 21.81
C LYS A 226 4.53 21.96 21.56
#